data_14e810838adaec9368603aefe434f358
#
_entry.id   14e810838adaec9368603aefe434f358
#
_cell.length_a   1.000
_cell.length_b   1.000
_cell.length_c   1.000
_cell.angle_alpha   90.00
_cell.angle_beta   90.00
_cell.angle_gamma   90.00
#
_symmetry.space_group_name_H-M   'P 1'
#
loop_
_entity.id
_entity.type
_entity.pdbx_description
1 polymer ?
#
loop_
_entity_poly.entity_id
_entity_poly.type
_entity_poly.pdbx_seq_one_letter_code
_entity_poly.pdbx_strand_id
1 'polypeptide(L)'
;MEAERKHTSQNEETPILEVRNVTKRFGATLALDNVSLDLRHGEVLALLGDNGAGKSTLIKCLSGVYQPDEGQVLLEGEEVTIDSPMEARDLGIETVYQDLSLFDNMNVVGNFYAGREPVSPRWLGSWGWVRDGFMSKKARESLQNLQVNLPSAEVEIGLMSGGQRQAVASARAMSFGRKIVILDEPTSALGARESSNVLRLIEEAPEHGVSVIVISHNLEHVMQVCHRAVVLRQGVRVGEAQPTEANHERLVSLIVGAAEHDKGEKQP
;
A
#
# COMPACT_ATOMS: atom_id res chain seq x y z
N MET A 1 -0.03 -9.80 -34.95
CA MET A 1 -0.27 -8.34 -34.84
C MET A 1 -1.67 -7.98 -34.32
N GLU A 2 -2.76 -8.62 -34.77
CA GLU A 2 -4.12 -8.35 -34.30
C GLU A 2 -4.43 -9.00 -32.93
N ALA A 3 -3.82 -10.14 -32.63
CA ALA A 3 -3.98 -10.82 -31.33
C ALA A 3 -3.23 -10.13 -30.18
N GLU A 4 -2.06 -9.52 -30.45
CA GLU A 4 -1.32 -8.72 -29.46
C GLU A 4 -2.02 -7.41 -29.13
N ARG A 5 -2.67 -6.76 -30.12
CA ARG A 5 -3.47 -5.54 -29.85
C ARG A 5 -4.71 -5.82 -29.01
N LYS A 6 -5.34 -7.00 -29.16
CA LYS A 6 -6.50 -7.39 -28.33
C LYS A 6 -6.10 -7.70 -26.89
N HIS A 7 -4.90 -8.24 -26.66
CA HIS A 7 -4.42 -8.52 -25.29
C HIS A 7 -4.08 -7.24 -24.55
N THR A 8 -3.49 -6.24 -25.23
CA THR A 8 -3.15 -4.94 -24.62
C THR A 8 -4.40 -4.12 -24.26
N SER A 9 -5.43 -4.13 -25.11
CA SER A 9 -6.67 -3.36 -24.84
C SER A 9 -7.58 -4.00 -23.76
N GLN A 10 -7.49 -5.31 -23.52
CA GLN A 10 -8.22 -5.97 -22.43
C GLN A 10 -7.56 -5.75 -21.06
N ASN A 11 -6.23 -5.55 -21.02
CA ASN A 11 -5.51 -5.26 -19.79
C ASN A 11 -5.72 -3.83 -19.25
N GLU A 12 -6.13 -2.88 -20.09
CA GLU A 12 -6.43 -1.50 -19.64
C GLU A 12 -7.81 -1.36 -18.99
N GLU A 13 -8.74 -2.31 -19.20
CA GLU A 13 -10.08 -2.28 -18.60
C GLU A 13 -10.20 -3.08 -17.30
N THR A 14 -9.36 -4.12 -17.09
CA THR A 14 -9.44 -4.96 -15.89
C THR A 14 -8.63 -4.33 -14.75
N PRO A 15 -9.22 -4.06 -13.56
CA PRO A 15 -8.48 -3.55 -12.42
C PRO A 15 -7.37 -4.51 -11.99
N ILE A 16 -6.24 -3.97 -11.49
CA ILE A 16 -5.18 -4.80 -10.92
C ILE A 16 -5.63 -5.46 -9.62
N LEU A 17 -6.48 -4.76 -8.85
CA LEU A 17 -7.09 -5.28 -7.63
C LEU A 17 -8.57 -4.91 -7.62
N GLU A 18 -9.42 -5.86 -7.26
CA GLU A 18 -10.83 -5.61 -7.03
C GLU A 18 -11.26 -6.27 -5.72
N VAL A 19 -11.95 -5.50 -4.91
CA VAL A 19 -12.55 -5.93 -3.65
C VAL A 19 -14.05 -5.94 -3.87
N ARG A 20 -14.71 -7.09 -3.72
CA ARG A 20 -16.15 -7.26 -3.93
C ARG A 20 -16.84 -7.64 -2.64
N ASN A 21 -17.70 -6.77 -2.14
CA ASN A 21 -18.63 -7.02 -1.05
C ASN A 21 -17.95 -7.57 0.21
N VAL A 22 -16.73 -7.13 0.51
CA VAL A 22 -15.95 -7.62 1.65
C VAL A 22 -16.58 -7.19 2.96
N THR A 23 -16.85 -8.17 3.80
CA THR A 23 -17.37 -8.00 5.16
C THR A 23 -16.41 -8.61 6.17
N LYS A 24 -16.18 -7.92 7.30
CA LYS A 24 -15.34 -8.40 8.40
C LYS A 24 -15.96 -8.08 9.75
N ARG A 25 -16.09 -9.10 10.59
CA ARG A 25 -16.64 -9.03 11.94
C ARG A 25 -15.58 -9.40 12.98
N PHE A 26 -15.61 -8.73 14.11
CA PHE A 26 -14.85 -9.11 15.30
C PHE A 26 -15.82 -9.25 16.48
N GLY A 27 -16.23 -10.48 16.73
CA GLY A 27 -17.33 -10.75 17.66
C GLY A 27 -18.63 -10.04 17.24
N ALA A 28 -19.13 -9.14 18.07
CA ALA A 28 -20.32 -8.33 17.75
C ALA A 28 -20.03 -7.09 16.92
N THR A 29 -18.77 -6.72 16.73
CA THR A 29 -18.39 -5.50 15.99
C THR A 29 -18.25 -5.79 14.50
N LEU A 30 -19.02 -5.08 13.69
CA LEU A 30 -18.92 -5.10 12.23
C LEU A 30 -17.89 -4.02 11.82
N ALA A 31 -16.70 -4.46 11.42
CA ALA A 31 -15.58 -3.59 11.08
C ALA A 31 -15.56 -3.21 9.59
N LEU A 32 -16.04 -4.09 8.72
CA LEU A 32 -16.30 -3.83 7.31
C LEU A 32 -17.68 -4.43 6.98
N ASP A 33 -18.49 -3.66 6.26
CA ASP A 33 -19.83 -4.03 5.85
C ASP A 33 -20.00 -3.84 4.34
N ASN A 34 -19.91 -4.95 3.60
CA ASN A 34 -20.15 -4.97 2.17
C ASN A 34 -19.29 -3.96 1.38
N VAL A 35 -18.02 -3.86 1.70
CA VAL A 35 -17.10 -2.90 1.09
C VAL A 35 -16.66 -3.41 -0.28
N SER A 36 -16.83 -2.56 -1.30
CA SER A 36 -16.34 -2.80 -2.66
C SER A 36 -15.52 -1.62 -3.15
N LEU A 37 -14.36 -1.90 -3.73
CA LEU A 37 -13.50 -0.92 -4.40
C LEU A 37 -12.61 -1.61 -5.44
N ASP A 38 -12.07 -0.82 -6.34
CA ASP A 38 -11.11 -1.26 -7.35
C ASP A 38 -9.85 -0.38 -7.30
N LEU A 39 -8.73 -0.94 -7.75
CA LEU A 39 -7.48 -0.25 -8.03
C LEU A 39 -7.09 -0.56 -9.47
N ARG A 40 -6.83 0.46 -10.28
CA ARG A 40 -6.43 0.30 -11.67
C ARG A 40 -4.92 0.11 -11.79
N HIS A 41 -4.48 -0.43 -12.93
CA HIS A 41 -3.05 -0.51 -13.22
C HIS A 41 -2.41 0.90 -13.24
N GLY A 42 -1.29 1.06 -12.51
CA GLY A 42 -0.61 2.34 -12.40
C GLY A 42 -1.43 3.46 -11.73
N GLU A 43 -2.44 3.10 -10.94
CA GLU A 43 -3.21 4.08 -10.17
C GLU A 43 -2.60 4.29 -8.79
N VAL A 44 -2.62 5.53 -8.32
CA VAL A 44 -2.43 5.89 -6.91
C VAL A 44 -3.81 6.21 -6.34
N LEU A 45 -4.34 5.30 -5.51
CA LEU A 45 -5.64 5.40 -4.88
C LEU A 45 -5.50 5.84 -3.42
N ALA A 46 -6.18 6.89 -3.02
CA ALA A 46 -6.31 7.25 -1.61
C ALA A 46 -7.46 6.48 -0.95
N LEU A 47 -7.21 5.91 0.22
CA LEU A 47 -8.23 5.34 1.09
C LEU A 47 -8.40 6.25 2.31
N LEU A 48 -9.48 7.03 2.31
CA LEU A 48 -9.77 8.05 3.29
C LEU A 48 -10.85 7.62 4.28
N GLY A 49 -10.95 8.33 5.39
CA GLY A 49 -11.98 8.13 6.42
C GLY A 49 -11.43 8.44 7.79
N ASP A 50 -12.31 8.64 8.75
CA ASP A 50 -11.95 8.91 10.15
C ASP A 50 -11.38 7.68 10.87
N ASN A 51 -10.92 7.87 12.11
CA ASN A 51 -10.50 6.77 12.97
C ASN A 51 -11.68 5.81 13.22
N GLY A 52 -11.40 4.50 13.08
CA GLY A 52 -12.46 3.49 13.18
C GLY A 52 -13.31 3.31 11.91
N ALA A 53 -13.01 4.00 10.81
CA ALA A 53 -13.74 3.87 9.54
C ALA A 53 -13.61 2.51 8.85
N GLY A 54 -12.68 1.64 9.29
CA GLY A 54 -12.45 0.32 8.70
C GLY A 54 -11.21 0.23 7.80
N LYS A 55 -10.49 1.35 7.55
CA LYS A 55 -9.32 1.39 6.66
C LYS A 55 -8.26 0.34 6.98
N SER A 56 -7.76 0.31 8.21
CA SER A 56 -6.74 -0.63 8.64
C SER A 56 -7.25 -2.09 8.64
N THR A 57 -8.55 -2.32 8.84
CA THR A 57 -9.15 -3.65 8.71
C THR A 57 -9.14 -4.11 7.26
N LEU A 58 -9.52 -3.25 6.32
CA LEU A 58 -9.48 -3.55 4.90
C LEU A 58 -8.06 -3.89 4.44
N ILE A 59 -7.07 -3.06 4.81
CA ILE A 59 -5.67 -3.33 4.49
C ILE A 59 -5.19 -4.65 5.07
N LYS A 60 -5.56 -4.97 6.30
CA LYS A 60 -5.21 -6.24 6.92
C LYS A 60 -5.85 -7.43 6.22
N CYS A 61 -7.02 -7.26 5.60
CA CYS A 61 -7.59 -8.28 4.71
C CYS A 61 -6.77 -8.42 3.42
N LEU A 62 -6.40 -7.30 2.77
CA LEU A 62 -5.62 -7.32 1.53
C LEU A 62 -4.17 -7.80 1.73
N SER A 63 -3.65 -7.71 2.93
CA SER A 63 -2.29 -8.15 3.29
C SER A 63 -2.25 -9.54 3.95
N GLY A 64 -3.38 -10.27 4.02
CA GLY A 64 -3.44 -11.63 4.55
C GLY A 64 -3.29 -11.73 6.08
N VAL A 65 -3.40 -10.62 6.81
CA VAL A 65 -3.42 -10.64 8.29
C VAL A 65 -4.78 -11.08 8.81
N TYR A 66 -5.85 -10.70 8.12
CA TYR A 66 -7.22 -11.13 8.40
C TYR A 66 -7.84 -11.75 7.15
N GLN A 67 -8.68 -12.77 7.35
CA GLN A 67 -9.54 -13.27 6.30
C GLN A 67 -10.86 -12.51 6.31
N PRO A 68 -11.39 -12.06 5.16
CA PRO A 68 -12.77 -11.62 5.05
C PRO A 68 -13.72 -12.73 5.53
N ASP A 69 -14.84 -12.35 6.17
CA ASP A 69 -15.87 -13.30 6.52
C ASP A 69 -16.85 -13.54 5.35
N GLU A 70 -17.00 -12.52 4.49
CA GLU A 70 -17.81 -12.58 3.26
C GLU A 70 -17.15 -11.72 2.18
N GLY A 71 -17.48 -11.97 0.91
CA GLY A 71 -16.95 -11.23 -0.23
C GLY A 71 -15.71 -11.87 -0.85
N GLN A 72 -15.12 -11.20 -1.82
CA GLN A 72 -14.03 -11.72 -2.64
C GLN A 72 -12.98 -10.64 -2.89
N VAL A 73 -11.74 -11.08 -3.06
CA VAL A 73 -10.63 -10.26 -3.56
C VAL A 73 -10.17 -10.85 -4.89
N LEU A 74 -10.11 -10.02 -5.93
CA LEU A 74 -9.61 -10.43 -7.23
C LEU A 74 -8.32 -9.65 -7.54
N LEU A 75 -7.34 -10.34 -8.10
CA LEU A 75 -6.10 -9.78 -8.61
C LEU A 75 -6.04 -10.05 -10.12
N GLU A 76 -5.99 -8.97 -10.92
CA GLU A 76 -6.00 -9.07 -12.39
C GLU A 76 -7.19 -9.87 -12.94
N GLY A 77 -8.34 -9.79 -12.26
CA GLY A 77 -9.59 -10.48 -12.62
C GLY A 77 -9.72 -11.91 -12.11
N GLU A 78 -8.68 -12.47 -11.50
CA GLU A 78 -8.71 -13.79 -10.90
C GLU A 78 -8.96 -13.70 -9.39
N GLU A 79 -9.91 -14.51 -8.88
CA GLU A 79 -10.18 -14.58 -7.44
C GLU A 79 -8.97 -15.17 -6.71
N VAL A 80 -8.51 -14.47 -5.67
CA VAL A 80 -7.38 -14.90 -4.84
C VAL A 80 -7.78 -15.00 -3.38
N THR A 81 -7.26 -16.02 -2.71
CA THR A 81 -7.32 -16.13 -1.24
C THR A 81 -5.95 -15.72 -0.71
N ILE A 82 -5.92 -14.79 0.25
CA ILE A 82 -4.66 -14.27 0.82
C ILE A 82 -4.60 -14.70 2.28
N ASP A 83 -4.08 -15.89 2.56
CA ASP A 83 -4.12 -16.51 3.89
C ASP A 83 -3.01 -16.03 4.83
N SER A 84 -1.99 -15.36 4.28
CA SER A 84 -0.86 -14.88 5.06
C SER A 84 -0.17 -13.67 4.42
N PRO A 85 0.58 -12.86 5.21
CA PRO A 85 1.40 -11.78 4.63
C PRO A 85 2.49 -12.26 3.68
N MET A 86 2.93 -13.50 3.79
CA MET A 86 3.89 -14.10 2.86
C MET A 86 3.23 -14.31 1.49
N GLU A 87 2.03 -14.84 1.49
CA GLU A 87 1.24 -15.06 0.26
C GLU A 87 0.87 -13.74 -0.42
N ALA A 88 0.47 -12.69 0.34
CA ALA A 88 0.28 -11.36 -0.22
C ALA A 88 1.52 -10.87 -0.98
N ARG A 89 2.72 -11.07 -0.42
CA ARG A 89 3.99 -10.72 -1.06
C ARG A 89 4.27 -11.55 -2.31
N ASP A 90 3.97 -12.84 -2.28
CA ASP A 90 4.15 -13.74 -3.43
C ASP A 90 3.23 -13.34 -4.58
N LEU A 91 2.03 -12.86 -4.28
CA LEU A 91 1.08 -12.25 -5.22
C LEU A 91 1.53 -10.85 -5.72
N GLY A 92 2.56 -10.26 -5.10
CA GLY A 92 3.10 -8.96 -5.48
C GLY A 92 2.53 -7.77 -4.71
N ILE A 93 1.86 -8.00 -3.57
CA ILE A 93 1.30 -6.98 -2.69
C ILE A 93 2.25 -6.75 -1.51
N GLU A 94 2.84 -5.56 -1.43
CA GLU A 94 3.66 -5.12 -0.30
C GLU A 94 2.89 -4.12 0.56
N THR A 95 3.05 -4.23 1.89
CA THR A 95 2.34 -3.34 2.82
C THR A 95 3.30 -2.73 3.84
N VAL A 96 3.23 -1.42 4.00
CA VAL A 96 3.83 -0.68 5.12
C VAL A 96 2.71 -0.27 6.05
N TYR A 97 2.73 -0.82 7.25
CA TYR A 97 1.80 -0.45 8.32
C TYR A 97 2.31 0.77 9.09
N GLN A 98 1.43 1.40 9.83
CA GLN A 98 1.74 2.55 10.67
C GLN A 98 2.83 2.25 11.72
N ASP A 99 2.95 1.01 12.21
CA ASP A 99 3.98 0.56 13.14
C ASP A 99 5.31 0.18 12.46
N LEU A 100 5.42 0.40 11.15
CA LEU A 100 6.57 0.19 10.26
C LEU A 100 7.09 -1.24 10.17
N SER A 101 6.77 -2.14 11.10
CA SER A 101 7.25 -3.52 11.16
C SER A 101 8.78 -3.63 10.94
N LEU A 102 9.54 -2.81 11.65
CA LEU A 102 11.00 -2.79 11.65
C LEU A 102 11.53 -3.37 12.96
N PHE A 103 12.68 -4.06 12.89
CA PHE A 103 13.38 -4.63 14.02
C PHE A 103 14.43 -3.62 14.51
N ASP A 104 14.24 -3.05 15.70
CA ASP A 104 15.07 -1.97 16.25
C ASP A 104 16.53 -2.41 16.45
N ASN A 105 16.77 -3.68 16.78
CA ASN A 105 18.08 -4.26 17.03
C ASN A 105 18.78 -4.79 15.75
N MET A 106 18.22 -4.53 14.60
CA MET A 106 18.83 -4.87 13.31
C MET A 106 19.20 -3.59 12.56
N ASN A 107 20.26 -3.67 11.75
CA ASN A 107 20.64 -2.57 10.86
C ASN A 107 19.65 -2.44 9.68
N VAL A 108 19.82 -1.37 8.90
CA VAL A 108 18.95 -1.09 7.73
C VAL A 108 18.97 -2.24 6.73
N VAL A 109 20.16 -2.80 6.43
CA VAL A 109 20.28 -3.89 5.45
C VAL A 109 19.53 -5.14 5.90
N GLY A 110 19.67 -5.51 7.18
CA GLY A 110 18.93 -6.62 7.77
C GLY A 110 17.42 -6.39 7.71
N ASN A 111 16.96 -5.19 8.06
CA ASN A 111 15.54 -4.85 7.98
C ASN A 111 14.99 -4.87 6.55
N PHE A 112 15.76 -4.42 5.55
CA PHE A 112 15.37 -4.49 4.15
C PHE A 112 15.06 -5.91 3.71
N TYR A 113 15.89 -6.87 4.10
CA TYR A 113 15.82 -8.25 3.63
C TYR A 113 15.23 -9.23 4.65
N ALA A 114 14.73 -8.76 5.79
CA ALA A 114 14.16 -9.64 6.82
C ALA A 114 13.10 -10.59 6.23
N GLY A 115 13.36 -11.91 6.33
CA GLY A 115 12.51 -12.98 5.79
C GLY A 115 12.55 -13.14 4.27
N ARG A 116 13.52 -12.52 3.59
CA ARG A 116 13.74 -12.64 2.12
C ARG A 116 15.22 -12.56 1.74
N GLU A 117 16.08 -13.00 2.64
CA GLU A 117 17.54 -12.96 2.45
C GLU A 117 17.94 -13.79 1.22
N PRO A 118 18.64 -13.20 0.23
CA PRO A 118 19.12 -13.94 -0.91
C PRO A 118 20.26 -14.86 -0.50
N VAL A 119 20.11 -16.15 -0.77
CA VAL A 119 21.11 -17.17 -0.46
C VAL A 119 21.82 -17.70 -1.71
N SER A 120 23.03 -18.17 -1.56
CA SER A 120 23.82 -18.81 -2.63
C SER A 120 24.50 -20.06 -2.10
N PRO A 121 24.48 -21.18 -2.85
CA PRO A 121 23.69 -21.40 -4.05
C PRO A 121 22.19 -21.59 -3.74
N ARG A 122 21.32 -21.14 -4.64
CA ARG A 122 19.85 -21.17 -4.44
C ARG A 122 19.27 -22.57 -4.19
N TRP A 123 19.89 -23.62 -4.69
CA TRP A 123 19.43 -25.01 -4.54
C TRP A 123 19.58 -25.56 -3.11
N LEU A 124 20.39 -24.90 -2.25
CA LEU A 124 20.51 -25.24 -0.83
C LEU A 124 19.41 -24.60 0.05
N GLY A 125 18.57 -23.71 -0.51
CA GLY A 125 17.53 -23.02 0.27
C GLY A 125 18.12 -22.33 1.50
N SER A 126 17.50 -22.53 2.67
CA SER A 126 17.95 -21.97 3.95
C SER A 126 19.32 -22.45 4.46
N TRP A 127 19.93 -23.46 3.84
CA TRP A 127 21.29 -23.93 4.13
C TRP A 127 22.35 -23.21 3.30
N GLY A 128 21.98 -22.31 2.39
CA GLY A 128 22.90 -21.50 1.61
C GLY A 128 23.48 -20.35 2.42
N TRP A 129 24.59 -19.76 1.92
CA TRP A 129 25.17 -18.57 2.54
C TRP A 129 24.40 -17.30 2.12
N VAL A 130 24.11 -16.43 3.08
CA VAL A 130 23.51 -15.12 2.81
C VAL A 130 24.46 -14.25 1.99
N ARG A 131 23.92 -13.53 1.01
CA ARG A 131 24.69 -12.66 0.11
C ARG A 131 24.77 -11.23 0.64
N ASP A 132 25.44 -11.02 1.77
CA ASP A 132 25.51 -9.73 2.46
C ASP A 132 25.95 -8.57 1.56
N GLY A 133 26.98 -8.76 0.74
CA GLY A 133 27.45 -7.71 -0.18
C GLY A 133 26.43 -7.29 -1.23
N PHE A 134 25.62 -8.23 -1.71
CA PHE A 134 24.51 -7.92 -2.63
C PHE A 134 23.41 -7.16 -1.91
N MET A 135 23.04 -7.59 -0.71
CA MET A 135 22.02 -6.97 0.12
C MET A 135 22.39 -5.52 0.46
N SER A 136 23.61 -5.30 0.95
CA SER A 136 24.13 -3.96 1.27
C SER A 136 24.11 -3.03 0.06
N LYS A 137 24.56 -3.51 -1.09
CA LYS A 137 24.57 -2.71 -2.32
C LYS A 137 23.15 -2.28 -2.71
N LYS A 138 22.21 -3.22 -2.76
CA LYS A 138 20.83 -2.95 -3.17
C LYS A 138 20.06 -2.08 -2.19
N ALA A 139 20.21 -2.31 -0.88
CA ALA A 139 19.59 -1.46 0.13
C ALA A 139 20.10 -0.02 0.01
N ARG A 140 21.42 0.19 -0.18
CA ARG A 140 21.98 1.54 -0.37
C ARG A 140 21.46 2.21 -1.65
N GLU A 141 21.38 1.50 -2.78
CA GLU A 141 20.81 2.02 -4.03
C GLU A 141 19.37 2.51 -3.81
N SER A 142 18.53 1.70 -3.14
CA SER A 142 17.15 2.07 -2.83
C SER A 142 17.06 3.31 -1.93
N LEU A 143 17.88 3.38 -0.88
CA LEU A 143 17.91 4.53 0.03
C LEU A 143 18.43 5.81 -0.65
N GLN A 144 19.39 5.70 -1.56
CA GLN A 144 19.91 6.82 -2.34
C GLN A 144 18.84 7.39 -3.27
N ASN A 145 18.07 6.54 -3.94
CA ASN A 145 16.95 6.96 -4.79
C ASN A 145 15.91 7.78 -3.99
N LEU A 146 15.70 7.40 -2.72
CA LEU A 146 14.83 8.12 -1.78
C LEU A 146 15.44 9.40 -1.21
N GLN A 147 16.71 9.70 -1.51
CA GLN A 147 17.44 10.80 -0.89
C GLN A 147 17.36 10.78 0.65
N VAL A 148 17.24 9.58 1.24
CA VAL A 148 17.24 9.42 2.70
C VAL A 148 18.65 9.66 3.21
N ASN A 149 18.81 10.72 4.00
CA ASN A 149 20.10 11.03 4.59
C ASN A 149 20.32 10.15 5.83
N LEU A 150 20.93 8.98 5.62
CA LEU A 150 21.33 8.09 6.69
C LEU A 150 22.84 8.17 6.91
N PRO A 151 23.29 8.10 8.16
CA PRO A 151 24.74 8.06 8.46
C PRO A 151 25.43 6.87 7.81
N SER A 152 24.78 5.71 7.81
CA SER A 152 25.20 4.46 7.18
C SER A 152 24.06 3.45 7.11
N ALA A 153 24.08 2.55 6.14
CA ALA A 153 23.14 1.42 6.06
C ALA A 153 23.40 0.34 7.14
N GLU A 154 24.53 0.40 7.81
CA GLU A 154 24.91 -0.49 8.92
C GLU A 154 24.43 0.01 10.29
N VAL A 155 23.83 1.21 10.37
CA VAL A 155 23.27 1.74 11.63
C VAL A 155 22.01 0.95 12.01
N GLU A 156 21.88 0.63 13.29
CA GLU A 156 20.69 -0.02 13.83
C GLU A 156 19.48 0.91 13.73
N ILE A 157 18.33 0.35 13.39
CA ILE A 157 17.07 1.08 13.24
C ILE A 157 16.66 1.79 14.53
N GLY A 158 16.91 1.16 15.69
CA GLY A 158 16.59 1.74 17.00
C GLY A 158 17.31 3.07 17.29
N LEU A 159 18.43 3.35 16.62
CA LEU A 159 19.21 4.61 16.76
C LEU A 159 18.70 5.71 15.79
N MET A 160 17.70 5.43 14.96
CA MET A 160 17.20 6.34 13.96
C MET A 160 16.01 7.17 14.48
N SER A 161 15.86 8.37 13.92
CA SER A 161 14.63 9.15 14.13
C SER A 161 13.41 8.44 13.56
N GLY A 162 12.21 8.76 14.06
CA GLY A 162 10.95 8.24 13.52
C GLY A 162 10.84 8.45 12.00
N GLY A 163 11.23 9.63 11.52
CA GLY A 163 11.24 9.97 10.10
C GLY A 163 12.20 9.11 9.26
N GLN A 164 13.40 8.84 9.77
CA GLN A 164 14.35 7.95 9.10
C GLN A 164 13.84 6.52 9.04
N ARG A 165 13.22 6.02 10.11
CA ARG A 165 12.59 4.70 10.14
C ARG A 165 11.46 4.59 9.11
N GLN A 166 10.57 5.59 9.04
CA GLN A 166 9.49 5.65 8.06
C GLN A 166 10.03 5.61 6.62
N ALA A 167 11.06 6.40 6.33
CA ALA A 167 11.69 6.44 5.02
C ALA A 167 12.32 5.09 4.65
N VAL A 168 12.97 4.40 5.59
CA VAL A 168 13.50 3.04 5.38
C VAL A 168 12.37 2.04 5.08
N ALA A 169 11.26 2.09 5.82
CA ALA A 169 10.10 1.22 5.58
C ALA A 169 9.47 1.46 4.20
N SER A 170 9.29 2.72 3.81
CA SER A 170 8.77 3.09 2.49
C SER A 170 9.70 2.65 1.37
N ALA A 171 11.02 2.86 1.53
CA ALA A 171 12.02 2.40 0.58
C ALA A 171 12.00 0.88 0.41
N ARG A 172 11.89 0.15 1.51
CA ARG A 172 11.77 -1.31 1.49
C ARG A 172 10.56 -1.73 0.64
N ALA A 173 9.38 -1.18 0.92
CA ALA A 173 8.16 -1.55 0.23
C ALA A 173 8.23 -1.23 -1.27
N MET A 174 8.69 -0.04 -1.64
CA MET A 174 8.86 0.34 -3.06
C MET A 174 9.89 -0.52 -3.78
N SER A 175 10.93 -1.01 -3.07
CA SER A 175 11.96 -1.86 -3.66
C SER A 175 11.50 -3.29 -3.93
N PHE A 176 10.50 -3.76 -3.20
CA PHE A 176 10.00 -5.15 -3.29
C PHE A 176 8.58 -5.23 -3.84
N GLY A 177 7.82 -4.15 -3.83
CA GLY A 177 6.50 -4.09 -4.45
C GLY A 177 6.60 -4.38 -5.96
N ARG A 178 5.90 -5.41 -6.40
CA ARG A 178 5.93 -5.83 -7.82
C ARG A 178 4.70 -5.38 -8.58
N LYS A 179 3.54 -5.38 -7.91
CA LYS A 179 2.24 -5.04 -8.50
C LYS A 179 1.58 -3.93 -7.71
N ILE A 180 1.48 -4.11 -6.40
CA ILE A 180 0.74 -3.22 -5.50
C ILE A 180 1.56 -2.91 -4.27
N VAL A 181 1.62 -1.64 -3.90
CA VAL A 181 2.18 -1.17 -2.63
C VAL A 181 1.08 -0.48 -1.82
N ILE A 182 0.89 -0.90 -0.58
CA ILE A 182 -0.05 -0.30 0.35
C ILE A 182 0.74 0.46 1.42
N LEU A 183 0.46 1.75 1.59
CA LEU A 183 1.15 2.63 2.52
C LEU A 183 0.16 3.20 3.53
N ASP A 184 0.31 2.83 4.79
CA ASP A 184 -0.52 3.35 5.89
C ASP A 184 0.19 4.51 6.58
N GLU A 185 -0.30 5.74 6.37
CA GLU A 185 0.22 6.99 6.91
C GLU A 185 1.72 7.24 6.59
N PRO A 186 2.14 7.18 5.31
CA PRO A 186 3.56 7.15 4.94
C PRO A 186 4.34 8.42 5.29
N THR A 187 3.67 9.53 5.61
CA THR A 187 4.29 10.84 5.89
C THR A 187 4.04 11.36 7.30
N SER A 188 3.34 10.60 8.18
CA SER A 188 2.87 11.09 9.48
C SER A 188 3.99 11.43 10.47
N ALA A 189 5.15 10.77 10.39
CA ALA A 189 6.30 10.96 11.28
C ALA A 189 7.48 11.71 10.62
N LEU A 190 7.24 12.31 9.43
CA LEU A 190 8.28 12.91 8.60
C LEU A 190 8.31 14.44 8.72
N GLY A 191 9.51 15.02 8.62
CA GLY A 191 9.65 16.44 8.32
C GLY A 191 9.26 16.76 6.87
N ALA A 192 9.14 18.05 6.53
CA ALA A 192 8.67 18.49 5.21
C ALA A 192 9.53 17.94 4.04
N ARG A 193 10.86 17.88 4.21
CA ARG A 193 11.78 17.39 3.20
C ARG A 193 11.63 15.89 2.95
N GLU A 194 11.55 15.11 4.02
CA GLU A 194 11.37 13.67 3.95
C GLU A 194 10.00 13.31 3.38
N SER A 195 8.95 14.04 3.78
CA SER A 195 7.60 13.89 3.22
C SER A 195 7.61 14.10 1.71
N SER A 196 8.23 15.18 1.23
CA SER A 196 8.34 15.46 -0.21
C SER A 196 9.03 14.33 -0.98
N ASN A 197 10.07 13.71 -0.39
CA ASN A 197 10.75 12.57 -1.02
C ASN A 197 9.86 11.35 -1.12
N VAL A 198 9.10 11.02 -0.05
CA VAL A 198 8.16 9.90 -0.05
C VAL A 198 7.01 10.14 -1.03
N LEU A 199 6.47 11.36 -1.08
CA LEU A 199 5.40 11.72 -2.02
C LEU A 199 5.87 11.60 -3.47
N ARG A 200 7.09 12.08 -3.80
CA ARG A 200 7.67 11.90 -5.12
C ARG A 200 7.78 10.44 -5.54
N LEU A 201 8.18 9.54 -4.63
CA LEU A 201 8.23 8.11 -4.93
C LEU A 201 6.86 7.49 -5.17
N ILE A 202 5.84 7.94 -4.43
CA ILE A 202 4.46 7.50 -4.64
C ILE A 202 4.01 7.97 -6.03
N GLU A 203 4.34 9.19 -6.42
CA GLU A 203 4.01 9.78 -7.72
C GLU A 203 4.72 9.06 -8.88
N GLU A 204 5.99 8.65 -8.69
CA GLU A 204 6.79 7.94 -9.70
C GLU A 204 6.47 6.43 -9.79
N ALA A 205 5.81 5.83 -8.78
CA ALA A 205 5.53 4.39 -8.75
C ALA A 205 4.77 3.85 -9.99
N PRO A 206 3.76 4.57 -10.53
CA PRO A 206 3.08 4.17 -11.76
C PRO A 206 4.00 4.02 -12.97
N GLU A 207 5.01 4.87 -13.12
CA GLU A 207 5.99 4.81 -14.21
C GLU A 207 6.82 3.52 -14.18
N HIS A 208 6.92 2.90 -13.00
CA HIS A 208 7.59 1.61 -12.77
C HIS A 208 6.61 0.43 -12.78
N GLY A 209 5.35 0.65 -13.18
CA GLY A 209 4.32 -0.39 -13.26
C GLY A 209 3.75 -0.82 -11.91
N VAL A 210 3.93 -0.01 -10.86
CA VAL A 210 3.42 -0.29 -9.51
C VAL A 210 2.19 0.57 -9.24
N SER A 211 1.11 -0.08 -8.79
CA SER A 211 -0.10 0.60 -8.32
C SER A 211 -0.02 0.82 -6.81
N VAL A 212 -0.56 1.91 -6.31
CA VAL A 212 -0.38 2.27 -4.89
C VAL A 212 -1.72 2.54 -4.21
N ILE A 213 -1.91 2.01 -3.01
CA ILE A 213 -2.98 2.42 -2.10
C ILE A 213 -2.34 3.23 -0.98
N VAL A 214 -2.76 4.49 -0.81
CA VAL A 214 -2.27 5.38 0.24
C VAL A 214 -3.39 5.63 1.25
N ILE A 215 -3.15 5.32 2.52
CA ILE A 215 -3.98 5.85 3.60
C ILE A 215 -3.30 7.10 4.12
N SER A 216 -4.03 8.19 4.17
CA SER A 216 -3.56 9.42 4.81
C SER A 216 -4.74 10.23 5.34
N HIS A 217 -4.50 10.94 6.43
CA HIS A 217 -5.41 11.98 6.93
C HIS A 217 -5.03 13.38 6.41
N ASN A 218 -3.88 13.51 5.73
CA ASN A 218 -3.42 14.77 5.14
C ASN A 218 -3.95 14.89 3.70
N LEU A 219 -5.02 15.65 3.51
CA LEU A 219 -5.65 15.85 2.20
C LEU A 219 -4.75 16.61 1.21
N GLU A 220 -3.83 17.46 1.67
CA GLU A 220 -2.89 18.16 0.79
C GLU A 220 -1.96 17.15 0.10
N HIS A 221 -1.42 16.19 0.86
CA HIS A 221 -0.60 15.12 0.31
C HIS A 221 -1.40 14.23 -0.64
N VAL A 222 -2.65 13.92 -0.29
CA VAL A 222 -3.55 13.13 -1.15
C VAL A 222 -3.83 13.85 -2.47
N MET A 223 -4.11 15.15 -2.43
CA MET A 223 -4.33 15.96 -3.64
C MET A 223 -3.08 16.07 -4.53
N GLN A 224 -1.90 15.97 -3.92
CA GLN A 224 -0.63 16.06 -4.65
C GLN A 224 -0.36 14.79 -5.47
N VAL A 225 -0.61 13.59 -4.92
CA VAL A 225 -0.10 12.35 -5.52
C VAL A 225 -1.17 11.33 -5.92
N CYS A 226 -2.41 11.47 -5.46
CA CYS A 226 -3.45 10.46 -5.72
C CYS A 226 -4.32 10.83 -6.92
N HIS A 227 -4.66 9.84 -7.73
CA HIS A 227 -5.55 10.00 -8.89
C HIS A 227 -7.02 9.97 -8.51
N ARG A 228 -7.37 9.16 -7.49
CA ARG A 228 -8.73 8.96 -6.99
C ARG A 228 -8.69 8.73 -5.48
N ALA A 229 -9.76 9.10 -4.80
CA ALA A 229 -9.93 8.88 -3.36
C ALA A 229 -11.26 8.15 -3.11
N VAL A 230 -11.19 7.05 -2.37
CA VAL A 230 -12.34 6.32 -1.83
C VAL A 230 -12.46 6.62 -0.36
N VAL A 231 -13.67 6.92 0.11
CA VAL A 231 -13.93 7.27 1.51
C VAL A 231 -14.69 6.15 2.20
N LEU A 232 -14.12 5.65 3.30
CA LEU A 232 -14.79 4.73 4.23
C LEU A 232 -15.30 5.49 5.45
N ARG A 233 -16.46 5.09 5.95
CA ARG A 233 -17.02 5.56 7.21
C ARG A 233 -17.81 4.44 7.89
N GLN A 234 -17.48 4.15 9.17
CA GLN A 234 -18.15 3.11 9.96
C GLN A 234 -18.24 1.75 9.24
N GLY A 235 -17.16 1.36 8.56
CA GLY A 235 -17.07 0.08 7.87
C GLY A 235 -17.71 0.02 6.48
N VAL A 236 -18.30 1.10 5.97
CA VAL A 236 -18.92 1.15 4.63
C VAL A 236 -18.21 2.16 3.73
N ARG A 237 -18.22 1.91 2.41
CA ARG A 237 -17.83 2.90 1.41
C ARG A 237 -18.94 3.93 1.26
N VAL A 238 -18.64 5.20 1.54
CA VAL A 238 -19.63 6.30 1.49
C VAL A 238 -19.52 7.15 0.23
N GLY A 239 -18.44 7.03 -0.53
CA GLY A 239 -18.29 7.73 -1.80
C GLY A 239 -16.86 7.71 -2.32
N GLU A 240 -16.68 8.30 -3.49
CA GLU A 240 -15.39 8.54 -4.12
C GLU A 240 -15.35 9.89 -4.82
N ALA A 241 -14.15 10.43 -5.00
CA ALA A 241 -13.92 11.63 -5.81
C ALA A 241 -12.46 11.70 -6.27
N GLN A 242 -12.20 12.47 -7.31
CA GLN A 242 -10.83 12.90 -7.63
C GLN A 242 -10.37 13.90 -6.58
N PRO A 243 -9.17 13.73 -5.99
CA PRO A 243 -8.65 14.61 -4.94
C PRO A 243 -8.08 15.90 -5.58
N THR A 244 -8.95 16.83 -5.85
CA THR A 244 -8.66 18.14 -6.44
C THR A 244 -9.20 19.25 -5.53
N GLU A 245 -8.69 20.47 -5.70
CA GLU A 245 -9.19 21.66 -5.00
C GLU A 245 -10.71 21.78 -5.11
N ALA A 246 -11.27 21.53 -6.30
CA ALA A 246 -12.72 21.60 -6.55
C ALA A 246 -13.52 20.57 -5.74
N ASN A 247 -12.93 19.44 -5.40
CA ASN A 247 -13.57 18.36 -4.65
C ASN A 247 -13.18 18.32 -3.16
N HIS A 248 -12.34 19.26 -2.69
CA HIS A 248 -11.85 19.26 -1.31
C HIS A 248 -13.00 19.26 -0.28
N GLU A 249 -13.96 20.18 -0.42
CA GLU A 249 -15.13 20.26 0.50
C GLU A 249 -15.97 18.98 0.45
N ARG A 250 -16.14 18.39 -0.74
CA ARG A 250 -16.86 17.12 -0.90
C ARG A 250 -16.15 15.98 -0.17
N LEU A 251 -14.84 15.85 -0.30
CA LEU A 251 -14.08 14.82 0.41
C LEU A 251 -14.15 14.99 1.92
N VAL A 252 -13.98 16.23 2.42
CA VAL A 252 -14.14 16.54 3.86
C VAL A 252 -15.56 16.18 4.33
N SER A 253 -16.57 16.55 3.57
CA SER A 253 -17.98 16.25 3.88
C SER A 253 -18.27 14.75 3.95
N LEU A 254 -17.70 13.95 3.04
CA LEU A 254 -17.80 12.49 3.06
C LEU A 254 -17.10 11.88 4.29
N ILE A 255 -15.91 12.38 4.65
CA ILE A 255 -15.13 11.90 5.80
C ILE A 255 -15.89 12.18 7.11
N VAL A 256 -16.35 13.42 7.29
CA VAL A 256 -17.04 13.87 8.52
C VAL A 256 -18.48 13.36 8.59
N GLY A 257 -19.08 13.04 7.44
CA GLY A 257 -20.47 12.56 7.38
C GLY A 257 -21.52 13.67 7.27
N ALA A 258 -21.12 14.86 6.84
CA ALA A 258 -22.03 15.97 6.58
C ALA A 258 -22.74 15.87 5.21
N ALA A 259 -22.24 15.01 4.30
CA ALA A 259 -22.87 14.71 3.02
C ALA A 259 -23.84 13.52 3.16
N GLU A 260 -25.02 13.61 2.53
CA GLU A 260 -25.89 12.44 2.34
C GLU A 260 -25.16 11.36 1.54
N HIS A 261 -25.41 10.08 1.87
CA HIS A 261 -24.88 8.95 1.12
C HIS A 261 -25.14 9.14 -0.38
N ASP A 262 -24.09 9.20 -1.17
CA ASP A 262 -24.19 9.04 -2.63
C ASP A 262 -24.62 7.59 -2.88
N LYS A 263 -25.95 7.38 -2.90
CA LYS A 263 -26.53 6.09 -3.28
C LYS A 263 -26.19 5.93 -4.76
N GLY A 264 -25.08 5.20 -5.01
CA GLY A 264 -24.67 4.84 -6.34
C GLY A 264 -25.89 4.38 -7.14
N GLU A 265 -26.15 5.03 -8.26
CA GLU A 265 -27.18 4.65 -9.19
C GLU A 265 -27.08 3.14 -9.44
N LYS A 266 -28.13 2.43 -9.04
CA LYS A 266 -28.37 1.09 -9.55
C LYS A 266 -28.55 1.27 -11.05
N GLN A 267 -27.54 0.97 -11.84
CA GLN A 267 -27.76 0.72 -13.25
C GLN A 267 -28.62 -0.55 -13.39
N PRO A 268 -29.62 -0.50 -14.26
CA PRO A 268 -30.63 -1.55 -14.47
C PRO A 268 -30.02 -2.83 -15.06
#